data_6d3a3697d5518f7976ccd6ab8e6eead5
#
_entry.id   6d3a3697d5518f7976ccd6ab8e6eead5
#
_cell.length_a   1.000
_cell.length_b   1.000
_cell.length_c   1.000
_cell.angle_alpha   90.00
_cell.angle_beta   90.00
_cell.angle_gamma   90.00
#
_symmetry.space_group_name_H-M   'P 1'
#
loop_
_entity.id
_entity.type
_entity.pdbx_description
1 polymer ?
#
loop_
_entity_poly.entity_id
_entity_poly.type
_entity_poly.pdbx_seq_one_letter_code
_entity_poly.pdbx_strand_id
1 'polypeptide(L)'
;MINKRVLINSDSWTLLTDKTSLIQFNGDAYMYINDVAVVSADSVGFTMAKGEKYVSSTNGVYVYGKSASGADVHSVTVSEV
;
A
#
# COMPACT_ATOMS: atom_id res chain seq x y z
N MET A 1 8.55 -14.45 9.62
CA MET A 1 8.09 -13.09 9.27
C MET A 1 9.07 -12.46 8.29
N ILE A 2 8.56 -11.91 7.23
CA ILE A 2 9.38 -11.26 6.20
C ILE A 2 9.07 -9.76 6.23
N ASN A 3 10.10 -8.95 6.44
CA ASN A 3 9.98 -7.49 6.39
C ASN A 3 10.55 -7.00 5.07
N LYS A 4 9.80 -6.15 4.38
CA LYS A 4 10.27 -5.55 3.12
C LYS A 4 9.87 -4.09 3.04
N ARG A 5 10.60 -3.34 2.23
CA ARG A 5 10.29 -1.94 1.93
C ARG A 5 9.86 -1.84 0.48
N VAL A 6 8.70 -1.26 0.26
CA VAL A 6 8.16 -1.05 -1.08
C VAL A 6 8.14 0.45 -1.35
N LEU A 7 8.74 0.86 -2.47
CA LEU A 7 8.70 2.26 -2.88
C LEU A 7 7.43 2.53 -3.66
N ILE A 8 6.76 3.62 -3.31
CA ILE A 8 5.55 4.06 -4.01
C ILE A 8 5.77 5.47 -4.56
N ASN A 9 5.06 5.77 -5.65
CA ASN A 9 5.08 7.09 -6.30
C ASN A 9 3.66 7.58 -6.51
N SER A 10 3.52 8.79 -7.04
CA SER A 10 2.21 9.40 -7.29
C SER A 10 1.61 9.08 -8.65
N ASP A 11 2.34 8.38 -9.52
CA ASP A 11 1.91 8.17 -10.91
C ASP A 11 1.03 6.93 -11.06
N SER A 12 1.28 5.90 -10.28
CA SER A 12 0.58 4.63 -10.43
C SER A 12 0.47 3.89 -9.10
N TRP A 13 -0.51 2.98 -9.04
CA TRP A 13 -0.66 2.08 -7.91
C TRP A 13 0.43 1.03 -7.91
N THR A 14 1.01 0.77 -6.75
CA THR A 14 2.04 -0.27 -6.55
C THR A 14 1.50 -1.34 -5.62
N LEU A 15 1.60 -2.60 -6.01
CA LEU A 15 1.18 -3.71 -5.15
C LEU A 15 2.10 -3.78 -3.94
N LEU A 16 1.51 -3.75 -2.74
CA LEU A 16 2.24 -3.85 -1.48
C LEU A 16 2.31 -5.29 -0.99
N THR A 17 1.17 -5.97 -0.96
CA THR A 17 1.10 -7.36 -0.51
C THR A 17 -0.23 -8.00 -0.92
N ASP A 18 -0.22 -9.33 -1.00
CA ASP A 18 -1.42 -10.15 -1.15
C ASP A 18 -1.54 -11.16 0.00
N LYS A 19 -0.78 -10.96 1.06
CA LYS A 19 -0.69 -11.86 2.20
C LYS A 19 -1.04 -11.16 3.51
N THR A 20 -1.31 -11.95 4.53
CA THR A 20 -1.49 -11.43 5.89
C THR A 20 -0.25 -10.64 6.30
N SER A 21 -0.41 -9.36 6.58
CA SER A 21 0.70 -8.43 6.76
C SER A 21 0.34 -7.27 7.66
N LEU A 22 1.35 -6.69 8.30
CA LEU A 22 1.29 -5.37 8.89
C LEU A 22 1.94 -4.38 7.92
N ILE A 23 1.22 -3.33 7.59
CA ILE A 23 1.66 -2.32 6.61
C ILE A 23 1.78 -0.98 7.33
N GLN A 24 2.92 -0.31 7.18
CA GLN A 24 3.13 1.03 7.72
C GLN A 24 3.54 1.98 6.60
N PHE A 25 2.78 3.06 6.44
CA PHE A 25 3.07 4.10 5.46
C PHE A 25 4.05 5.11 6.05
N ASN A 26 5.14 5.37 5.35
CA ASN A 26 6.20 6.27 5.80
C ASN A 26 6.06 7.68 5.22
N GLY A 27 4.94 7.98 4.61
CA GLY A 27 4.55 9.27 4.05
C GLY A 27 3.07 9.26 3.73
N ASP A 28 2.51 10.44 3.42
CA ASP A 28 1.10 10.55 3.06
C ASP A 28 0.83 9.77 1.78
N ALA A 29 -0.21 8.96 1.77
CA ALA A 29 -0.48 8.03 0.69
C ALA A 29 -1.97 7.76 0.52
N TYR A 30 -2.30 7.08 -0.57
CA TYR A 30 -3.58 6.43 -0.77
C TYR A 30 -3.37 4.92 -0.75
N MET A 31 -4.33 4.20 -0.20
CA MET A 31 -4.33 2.74 -0.14
C MET A 31 -5.58 2.21 -0.82
N TYR A 32 -5.42 1.22 -1.69
CA TYR A 32 -6.52 0.57 -2.39
C TYR A 32 -6.49 -0.93 -2.12
N ILE A 33 -7.65 -1.51 -1.83
CA ILE A 33 -7.79 -2.92 -1.47
C ILE A 33 -8.74 -3.58 -2.44
N ASN A 34 -8.35 -4.75 -2.97
CA ASN A 34 -9.20 -5.52 -3.85
C ASN A 34 -8.98 -7.03 -3.61
N ASP A 35 -10.00 -7.82 -3.88
CA ASP A 35 -9.90 -9.28 -3.81
C ASP A 35 -9.42 -9.92 -5.12
N VAL A 36 -9.20 -9.12 -6.16
CA VAL A 36 -8.58 -9.54 -7.41
C VAL A 36 -7.39 -8.63 -7.71
N ALA A 37 -6.40 -9.16 -8.42
CA ALA A 37 -5.16 -8.44 -8.72
C ALA A 37 -5.34 -7.44 -9.88
N VAL A 38 -6.34 -6.58 -9.78
CA VAL A 38 -6.65 -5.59 -10.81
C VAL A 38 -6.82 -4.23 -10.16
N VAL A 39 -6.10 -3.23 -10.66
CA VAL A 39 -6.24 -1.84 -10.24
C VAL A 39 -6.14 -0.95 -11.49
N SER A 40 -6.99 0.06 -11.56
CA SER A 40 -6.96 1.04 -12.64
C SER A 40 -6.48 2.39 -12.12
N ALA A 41 -6.09 3.27 -13.04
CA ALA A 41 -5.68 4.64 -12.69
C ALA A 41 -6.82 5.42 -12.02
N ASP A 42 -8.07 5.05 -12.30
CA ASP A 42 -9.25 5.71 -11.75
C ASP A 42 -9.72 5.11 -10.42
N SER A 43 -9.05 4.10 -9.90
CA SER A 43 -9.40 3.51 -8.62
C SER A 43 -9.26 4.53 -7.50
N VAL A 44 -10.26 4.55 -6.61
CA VAL A 44 -10.29 5.47 -5.48
C VAL A 44 -9.90 4.71 -4.23
N GLY A 45 -8.87 5.20 -3.53
CA GLY A 45 -8.34 4.57 -2.33
C GLY A 45 -8.68 5.31 -1.06
N PHE A 46 -8.27 4.73 0.05
CA PHE A 46 -8.34 5.35 1.37
C PHE A 46 -7.13 6.26 1.55
N THR A 47 -7.35 7.41 2.19
CA THR A 47 -6.26 8.32 2.55
C THR A 47 -5.53 7.77 3.77
N MET A 48 -4.20 7.67 3.67
CA MET A 48 -3.33 7.22 4.75
C MET A 48 -2.33 8.32 5.08
N ALA A 49 -2.27 8.73 6.33
CA ALA A 49 -1.31 9.72 6.78
C ALA A 49 0.04 9.07 7.08
N LYS A 50 1.11 9.88 7.09
CA LYS A 50 2.44 9.42 7.47
C LYS A 50 2.41 8.76 8.85
N GLY A 51 2.95 7.55 8.91
CA GLY A 51 3.02 6.77 10.15
C GLY A 51 1.80 5.90 10.42
N GLU A 52 0.74 6.01 9.65
CA GLU A 52 -0.43 5.16 9.81
C GLU A 52 -0.12 3.72 9.43
N LYS A 53 -0.78 2.79 10.14
CA LYS A 53 -0.62 1.37 9.94
C LYS A 53 -1.93 0.73 9.52
N TYR A 54 -1.83 -0.31 8.71
CA TYR A 54 -2.96 -1.12 8.30
C TYR A 54 -2.61 -2.60 8.47
N VAL A 55 -3.53 -3.37 9.02
CA VAL A 55 -3.37 -4.82 9.15
C VAL A 55 -4.23 -5.51 8.10
N SER A 56 -3.58 -6.21 7.18
CA SER A 56 -4.24 -7.09 6.24
C SER A 56 -4.28 -8.50 6.85
N SER A 57 -5.47 -8.93 7.27
CA SER A 57 -5.62 -10.16 8.04
C SER A 57 -5.99 -11.38 7.22
N THR A 58 -6.12 -11.22 5.91
CA THR A 58 -6.60 -12.29 5.03
C THR A 58 -5.69 -12.44 3.82
N ASN A 59 -5.22 -13.66 3.55
CA ASN A 59 -4.50 -13.97 2.31
C ASN A 59 -5.44 -13.85 1.12
N GLY A 60 -4.91 -13.45 -0.03
CA GLY A 60 -5.67 -13.30 -1.26
C GLY A 60 -6.35 -11.95 -1.40
N VAL A 61 -6.12 -11.02 -0.47
CA VAL A 61 -6.54 -9.63 -0.58
C VAL A 61 -5.34 -8.81 -1.04
N TYR A 62 -5.49 -8.12 -2.15
CA TYR A 62 -4.41 -7.33 -2.76
C TYR A 62 -4.47 -5.90 -2.26
N VAL A 63 -3.38 -5.44 -1.67
CA VAL A 63 -3.26 -4.09 -1.10
C VAL A 63 -2.28 -3.29 -1.94
N TYR A 64 -2.73 -2.15 -2.42
CA TYR A 64 -1.94 -1.25 -3.27
C TYR A 64 -1.70 0.07 -2.56
N GLY A 65 -0.58 0.70 -2.86
CA GLY A 65 -0.23 2.02 -2.34
C GLY A 65 0.12 2.98 -3.46
N LYS A 66 -0.15 4.27 -3.21
CA LYS A 66 0.14 5.36 -4.13
C LYS A 66 0.46 6.59 -3.32
N SER A 67 1.55 7.29 -3.65
CA SER A 67 1.93 8.50 -2.93
C SER A 67 0.88 9.60 -3.13
N ALA A 68 0.53 10.28 -2.05
CA ALA A 68 -0.41 11.39 -2.07
C ALA A 68 0.27 12.75 -2.22
N SER A 69 1.58 12.83 -2.11
CA SER A 69 2.30 14.11 -2.06
C SER A 69 3.05 14.43 -3.35
N GLY A 70 2.32 14.64 -4.42
CA GLY A 70 2.86 15.16 -5.66
C GLY A 70 3.96 14.28 -6.26
N ALA A 71 5.17 14.83 -6.46
CA ALA A 71 6.28 14.11 -7.08
C ALA A 71 7.07 13.24 -6.10
N ASP A 72 6.68 13.19 -4.84
CA ASP A 72 7.47 12.50 -3.83
C ASP A 72 7.34 10.99 -3.96
N VAL A 73 8.50 10.34 -3.87
CA VAL A 73 8.60 8.90 -3.75
C VAL A 73 8.92 8.60 -2.29
N HIS A 74 8.13 7.73 -1.67
CA HIS A 74 8.44 7.29 -0.32
C HIS A 74 8.13 5.81 -0.14
N SER A 75 8.54 5.27 0.99
CA SER A 75 8.47 3.84 1.22
C SER A 75 7.25 3.47 2.07
N VAL A 76 6.85 2.21 1.90
CA VAL A 76 5.89 1.53 2.76
C VAL A 76 6.60 0.31 3.32
N THR A 77 6.55 0.15 4.64
CA THR A 77 7.13 -1.01 5.29
C THR A 77 6.05 -2.09 5.38
N VAL A 78 6.34 -3.27 4.86
CA VAL A 78 5.42 -4.40 4.85
C VAL A 78 6.06 -5.55 5.62
N SER A 79 5.37 -6.03 6.66
CA SER A 79 5.81 -7.19 7.45
C SER A 79 4.84 -8.33 7.18
N GLU A 80 5.25 -9.28 6.33
CA GLU A 80 4.45 -10.46 5.99
C GLU A 80 4.64 -11.55 7.03
N VAL A 81 3.54 -12.15 7.43
CA VAL A 81 3.56 -13.27 8.40
C VAL A 81 3.95 -14.58 7.73
#